data_dfef7ed6a485aeccbb88418c32194283
#
_entry.id   dfef7ed6a485aeccbb88418c32194283
#
_cell.length_a   1.000
_cell.length_b   1.000
_cell.length_c   1.000
_cell.angle_alpha   90.00
_cell.angle_beta   90.00
_cell.angle_gamma   90.00
#
_symmetry.space_group_name_H-M   'P 1'
#
loop_
_entity.id
_entity.type
_entity.pdbx_description
1 polymer ?
#
loop_
_entity_poly.entity_id
_entity_poly.type
_entity_poly.pdbx_seq_one_letter_code
_entity_poly.pdbx_strand_id
1 'polypeptide(L)'
;MPKGQGGTIAAAPLQITRARVCSAAARAREVLYGAGRPISPSDTKIARSAARPPPLPPGRRPMLSATTRMRSDVTAWAPSRTLGVRRVALLALVALATGAGCARAPAPRHLLIVTVDTLRADRLGAYGNRLGLTPNLDRLAAGALRFSTAYAAAPFTLASVAALMTGRYPEELGVLSNPVAVPETFPTLATRLRRHGWRTAAVVSNFMLRETCGLGEGFDRYDASFPEVEAHRPIPERTAVQTTEAALRALEFLRTSRMSSTFLWVHYQDPHGPYTPPPGLRERFLGAERAAPDGRTLLPALDDERGIGGIPHYQFEEGQHEAAWYRAGYDGEVRHVDEQIGRLLAAYAARVPAEEAIVVFAADHGEGLGEGDYWFAHGERLTDALVRVPLLLRAPRRLPGSRADVVSLIDLVPTLLHALGVRDADPLAGRDLLAPEPERGPGTAYFATLQESTRPRFGLAWGGRKYVVSMEEDGPREELFTLDDEQPSGPGPLAAMRRELGALRARLPAGAVHAQVLSARDQERLRALGYVSGP
;
A
#
# COMPACT_ATOMS: atom_id res chain seq x y z
N MET A 1 47.21 46.81 0.63
CA MET A 1 47.84 45.49 0.59
C MET A 1 48.26 45.12 2.00
N PRO A 2 47.83 43.95 2.54
CA PRO A 2 48.48 42.67 2.30
C PRO A 2 47.49 41.56 1.94
N LYS A 3 48.03 40.48 1.34
CA LYS A 3 47.37 39.31 0.78
C LYS A 3 46.87 38.36 1.89
N GLY A 4 45.58 38.01 1.86
CA GLY A 4 45.02 36.92 2.69
C GLY A 4 45.14 35.58 1.97
N GLN A 5 45.64 34.59 2.68
CA GLN A 5 45.78 33.21 2.23
C GLN A 5 44.41 32.51 2.24
N GLY A 6 43.99 31.95 1.10
CA GLY A 6 42.83 31.12 0.98
C GLY A 6 43.13 29.70 1.50
N GLY A 7 42.56 29.33 2.61
CA GLY A 7 42.53 27.94 3.10
C GLY A 7 41.32 27.23 2.53
N THR A 8 41.54 26.29 1.63
CA THR A 8 40.53 25.37 1.12
C THR A 8 40.24 24.34 2.22
N ILE A 9 39.07 24.43 2.87
CA ILE A 9 38.59 23.41 3.79
C ILE A 9 38.01 22.29 2.95
N ALA A 10 38.70 21.18 2.84
CA ALA A 10 38.18 19.95 2.26
C ALA A 10 37.07 19.40 3.17
N ALA A 11 35.82 19.43 2.72
CA ALA A 11 34.71 18.80 3.38
C ALA A 11 34.89 17.28 3.34
N ALA A 12 35.12 16.66 4.50
CA ALA A 12 35.09 15.20 4.64
C ALA A 12 33.64 14.71 4.43
N PRO A 13 33.42 13.60 3.71
CA PRO A 13 32.08 13.05 3.53
C PRO A 13 31.53 12.58 4.89
N LEU A 14 30.33 13.03 5.25
CA LEU A 14 29.58 12.52 6.40
C LEU A 14 29.27 11.02 6.18
N GLN A 15 30.07 10.17 6.76
CA GLN A 15 29.76 8.74 6.91
C GLN A 15 28.76 8.61 8.07
N ILE A 16 27.48 8.45 7.76
CA ILE A 16 26.50 7.95 8.73
C ILE A 16 26.99 6.56 9.13
N THR A 17 27.49 6.45 10.35
CA THR A 17 28.15 5.22 10.81
C THR A 17 27.12 4.10 10.87
N ARG A 18 27.33 3.07 10.03
CA ARG A 18 26.61 1.78 10.00
C ARG A 18 26.28 1.20 11.39
N ALA A 19 27.03 1.61 12.40
CA ALA A 19 26.93 1.11 13.77
C ALA A 19 25.65 1.52 14.52
N ARG A 20 25.06 2.69 14.26
CA ARG A 20 23.90 3.16 15.05
C ARG A 20 22.57 2.56 14.58
N VAL A 21 22.32 2.46 13.28
CA VAL A 21 21.08 1.84 12.75
C VAL A 21 21.06 0.33 13.03
N CYS A 22 22.19 -0.37 12.84
CA CYS A 22 22.31 -1.78 13.22
C CYS A 22 22.16 -2.01 14.73
N SER A 23 22.59 -1.07 15.56
CA SER A 23 22.51 -1.18 17.02
C SER A 23 21.09 -1.05 17.55
N ALA A 24 20.22 -0.22 16.95
CA ALA A 24 18.81 -0.10 17.34
C ALA A 24 18.01 -1.35 16.92
N ALA A 25 18.20 -1.83 15.71
CA ALA A 25 17.55 -3.06 15.24
C ALA A 25 18.06 -4.32 15.97
N ALA A 26 19.36 -4.38 16.31
CA ALA A 26 19.95 -5.48 17.09
C ALA A 26 19.46 -5.48 18.53
N ARG A 27 19.38 -4.32 19.19
CA ARG A 27 18.82 -4.20 20.56
C ARG A 27 17.34 -4.55 20.61
N ALA A 28 16.56 -4.14 19.63
CA ALA A 28 15.17 -4.55 19.52
C ALA A 28 15.01 -6.07 19.33
N ARG A 29 15.97 -6.71 18.68
CA ARG A 29 16.00 -8.18 18.50
C ARG A 29 16.27 -8.91 19.82
N GLU A 30 17.24 -8.46 20.65
CA GLU A 30 17.58 -9.08 21.92
C GLU A 30 16.45 -8.97 22.97
N VAL A 31 15.74 -7.85 23.02
CA VAL A 31 14.64 -7.63 23.97
C VAL A 31 13.39 -8.46 23.62
N LEU A 32 13.10 -8.70 22.35
CA LEU A 32 11.93 -9.49 21.92
C LEU A 32 12.17 -11.00 21.87
N TYR A 33 13.42 -11.44 21.77
CA TYR A 33 13.77 -12.85 21.59
C TYR A 33 14.56 -13.45 22.75
N GLY A 34 14.57 -12.85 23.92
CA GLY A 34 15.27 -13.28 25.15
C GLY A 34 16.06 -14.57 24.97
N ALA A 35 17.34 -14.58 25.24
CA ALA A 35 18.27 -15.68 25.04
C ALA A 35 17.66 -17.04 25.45
N GLY A 36 17.04 -17.73 24.51
CA GLY A 36 16.54 -19.10 24.68
C GLY A 36 17.71 -20.04 24.84
N ARG A 37 17.90 -20.58 26.03
CA ARG A 37 18.78 -21.74 26.23
C ARG A 37 18.29 -22.89 25.35
N PRO A 38 19.18 -23.66 24.70
CA PRO A 38 18.77 -24.83 23.95
C PRO A 38 18.16 -25.87 24.90
N ILE A 39 16.91 -26.28 24.62
CA ILE A 39 16.22 -27.35 25.34
C ILE A 39 16.85 -28.66 24.91
N SER A 40 17.36 -29.41 25.91
CA SER A 40 17.88 -30.76 25.75
C SER A 40 16.78 -31.75 25.32
N PRO A 41 17.08 -32.80 24.50
CA PRO A 41 16.08 -33.72 23.94
C PRO A 41 15.49 -34.76 24.91
N SER A 42 15.61 -34.60 26.23
CA SER A 42 15.27 -35.67 27.20
C SER A 42 13.88 -35.59 27.86
N ASP A 43 13.03 -34.55 27.60
CA ASP A 43 11.79 -34.37 28.35
C ASP A 43 10.50 -34.54 27.55
N THR A 44 10.45 -35.47 26.60
CA THR A 44 9.22 -35.83 25.89
C THR A 44 8.68 -37.19 26.33
N LYS A 45 8.09 -37.26 27.50
CA LYS A 45 7.19 -38.35 27.93
C LYS A 45 6.05 -37.77 28.73
N ILE A 46 4.94 -37.42 28.07
CA ILE A 46 3.60 -37.35 28.67
C ILE A 46 2.58 -37.68 27.57
N ALA A 47 1.99 -38.86 27.79
CA ALA A 47 0.64 -39.34 27.52
C ALA A 47 -0.18 -38.80 26.32
N ARG A 48 -0.29 -39.66 25.31
CA ARG A 48 -1.41 -39.70 24.36
C ARG A 48 -2.65 -40.29 25.08
N SER A 49 -3.68 -39.48 25.29
CA SER A 49 -5.04 -39.97 25.55
C SER A 49 -5.89 -39.62 24.33
N ALA A 50 -6.23 -40.61 23.54
CA ALA A 50 -7.12 -40.51 22.41
C ALA A 50 -8.55 -40.73 22.89
N ALA A 51 -9.40 -39.71 22.85
CA ALA A 51 -10.85 -39.83 22.97
C ALA A 51 -11.47 -40.03 21.57
N ARG A 52 -12.13 -41.16 21.37
CA ARG A 52 -12.95 -41.48 20.19
C ARG A 52 -14.28 -40.73 20.25
N PRO A 53 -14.81 -40.25 19.11
CA PRO A 53 -16.17 -39.71 19.05
C PRO A 53 -17.22 -40.83 19.06
N PRO A 54 -18.47 -40.56 19.55
CA PRO A 54 -19.53 -41.53 19.64
C PRO A 54 -20.18 -41.86 18.27
N PRO A 55 -20.81 -43.05 18.12
CA PRO A 55 -21.40 -43.50 16.87
C PRO A 55 -22.78 -42.89 16.59
N LEU A 56 -23.08 -42.67 15.30
CA LEU A 56 -24.35 -42.19 14.77
C LEU A 56 -25.43 -43.34 14.79
N PRO A 57 -26.72 -43.02 14.96
CA PRO A 57 -27.80 -43.99 14.95
C PRO A 57 -28.17 -44.48 13.54
N PRO A 58 -28.75 -45.70 13.40
CA PRO A 58 -28.99 -46.30 12.10
C PRO A 58 -30.25 -45.75 11.42
N GLY A 59 -30.07 -45.29 10.17
CA GLY A 59 -31.15 -44.84 9.29
C GLY A 59 -31.90 -46.03 8.64
N ARG A 60 -33.20 -45.94 8.63
CA ARG A 60 -34.15 -46.91 8.03
C ARG A 60 -34.02 -46.94 6.50
N ARG A 61 -33.93 -48.16 5.95
CA ARG A 61 -34.14 -48.44 4.52
C ARG A 61 -35.64 -48.50 4.19
N PRO A 62 -36.12 -47.97 3.08
CA PRO A 62 -37.41 -48.35 2.52
C PRO A 62 -37.26 -49.55 1.55
N MET A 63 -38.20 -50.50 1.71
CA MET A 63 -38.35 -51.69 0.87
C MET A 63 -38.78 -51.32 -0.55
N LEU A 64 -38.18 -52.00 -1.52
CA LEU A 64 -38.68 -52.14 -2.89
C LEU A 64 -39.45 -53.45 -2.99
N SER A 65 -40.68 -53.39 -3.43
CA SER A 65 -41.41 -54.52 -4.02
C SER A 65 -42.18 -54.03 -5.23
N ALA A 66 -41.93 -54.62 -6.35
CA ALA A 66 -42.93 -55.20 -7.25
C ALA A 66 -42.32 -55.47 -8.63
N THR A 67 -42.12 -56.74 -8.87
CA THR A 67 -41.87 -57.34 -10.18
C THR A 67 -43.15 -57.31 -10.99
N THR A 68 -43.09 -56.74 -12.22
CA THR A 68 -44.06 -57.03 -13.27
C THR A 68 -43.31 -57.46 -14.56
N ARG A 69 -43.44 -58.77 -14.88
CA ARG A 69 -43.01 -59.32 -16.15
C ARG A 69 -43.98 -58.87 -17.25
N MET A 70 -43.48 -58.33 -18.31
CA MET A 70 -44.19 -58.28 -19.62
C MET A 70 -43.32 -58.82 -20.74
N ARG A 71 -44.00 -59.60 -21.56
CA ARG A 71 -43.51 -60.47 -22.63
C ARG A 71 -42.84 -59.71 -23.76
N SER A 72 -41.86 -60.39 -24.35
CA SER A 72 -41.20 -60.11 -25.58
C SER A 72 -42.14 -60.27 -26.80
N ASP A 73 -42.28 -59.22 -27.58
CA ASP A 73 -42.62 -59.34 -29.00
C ASP A 73 -41.51 -58.71 -29.84
N VAL A 74 -40.81 -59.56 -30.57
CA VAL A 74 -39.75 -59.21 -31.51
C VAL A 74 -40.42 -58.92 -32.85
N THR A 75 -40.49 -57.66 -33.25
CA THR A 75 -40.72 -57.30 -34.64
C THR A 75 -39.46 -56.61 -35.16
N ALA A 76 -38.86 -57.23 -36.17
CA ALA A 76 -37.67 -56.76 -36.86
C ALA A 76 -37.94 -55.43 -37.57
N TRP A 77 -37.15 -54.41 -37.24
CA TRP A 77 -37.17 -53.15 -37.96
C TRP A 77 -35.80 -52.89 -38.64
N ALA A 78 -35.85 -52.75 -39.95
CA ALA A 78 -34.68 -52.51 -40.75
C ALA A 78 -34.15 -51.07 -40.53
N PRO A 79 -32.82 -50.83 -40.41
CA PRO A 79 -32.32 -49.48 -40.15
C PRO A 79 -32.34 -48.62 -41.43
N SER A 80 -33.12 -47.55 -41.43
CA SER A 80 -33.07 -46.53 -42.47
C SER A 80 -31.75 -45.78 -42.39
N ARG A 81 -30.95 -45.77 -43.47
CA ARG A 81 -29.62 -45.15 -43.61
C ARG A 81 -29.61 -43.62 -43.45
N THR A 82 -30.74 -42.97 -43.23
CA THR A 82 -30.86 -41.51 -43.16
C THR A 82 -30.71 -40.94 -41.74
N LEU A 83 -30.73 -41.77 -40.66
CA LEU A 83 -30.54 -41.29 -39.28
C LEU A 83 -29.05 -41.10 -38.87
N GLY A 84 -28.13 -41.76 -39.59
CA GLY A 84 -26.69 -41.68 -39.30
C GLY A 84 -26.10 -40.31 -39.60
N VAL A 85 -26.48 -39.70 -40.72
CA VAL A 85 -25.91 -38.40 -41.16
C VAL A 85 -26.37 -37.25 -40.26
N ARG A 86 -27.62 -37.26 -39.79
CA ARG A 86 -28.13 -36.22 -38.86
C ARG A 86 -27.51 -36.33 -37.45
N ARG A 87 -27.21 -37.54 -36.98
CA ARG A 87 -26.52 -37.73 -35.68
C ARG A 87 -25.04 -37.34 -35.75
N VAL A 88 -24.36 -37.62 -36.84
CA VAL A 88 -22.97 -37.20 -37.04
C VAL A 88 -22.88 -35.69 -37.24
N ALA A 89 -23.83 -35.07 -37.96
CA ALA A 89 -23.88 -33.61 -38.08
C ALA A 89 -24.20 -32.91 -36.75
N LEU A 90 -25.09 -33.47 -35.91
CA LEU A 90 -25.39 -32.92 -34.59
C LEU A 90 -24.21 -33.09 -33.61
N LEU A 91 -23.52 -34.22 -33.65
CA LEU A 91 -22.30 -34.45 -32.86
C LEU A 91 -21.13 -33.55 -33.34
N ALA A 92 -21.02 -33.31 -34.65
CA ALA A 92 -20.04 -32.37 -35.17
C ALA A 92 -20.37 -30.91 -34.82
N LEU A 93 -21.66 -30.51 -34.78
CA LEU A 93 -22.08 -29.19 -34.32
C LEU A 93 -21.86 -29.01 -32.79
N VAL A 94 -22.14 -30.03 -32.00
CA VAL A 94 -21.84 -30.02 -30.56
C VAL A 94 -20.34 -30.02 -30.32
N ALA A 95 -19.55 -30.77 -31.09
CA ALA A 95 -18.08 -30.74 -31.02
C ALA A 95 -17.50 -29.40 -31.49
N LEU A 96 -18.09 -28.75 -32.50
CA LEU A 96 -17.72 -27.37 -32.87
C LEU A 96 -18.16 -26.33 -31.82
N ALA A 97 -19.32 -26.52 -31.21
CA ALA A 97 -19.79 -25.64 -30.12
C ALA A 97 -19.02 -25.85 -28.80
N THR A 98 -18.53 -27.07 -28.52
CA THR A 98 -17.66 -27.38 -27.39
C THR A 98 -16.18 -27.17 -27.71
N GLY A 99 -15.79 -27.19 -28.97
CA GLY A 99 -14.44 -26.87 -29.46
C GLY A 99 -14.18 -25.37 -29.66
N ALA A 100 -15.20 -24.51 -29.48
CA ALA A 100 -14.96 -23.12 -29.14
C ALA A 100 -14.40 -23.10 -27.70
N GLY A 101 -13.18 -23.63 -27.57
CA GLY A 101 -12.41 -23.55 -26.33
C GLY A 101 -12.54 -22.13 -25.82
N CYS A 102 -12.79 -21.94 -24.54
CA CYS A 102 -12.73 -20.66 -23.89
C CYS A 102 -11.36 -20.06 -24.20
N ALA A 103 -11.26 -19.38 -25.33
CA ALA A 103 -10.08 -18.61 -25.67
C ALA A 103 -9.92 -17.65 -24.51
N ARG A 104 -8.98 -17.96 -23.62
CA ARG A 104 -8.68 -17.12 -22.48
C ARG A 104 -8.42 -15.74 -23.06
N ALA A 105 -9.34 -14.85 -22.77
CA ALA A 105 -9.21 -13.53 -23.31
C ALA A 105 -7.86 -12.94 -22.92
N PRO A 106 -7.22 -12.14 -23.81
CA PRO A 106 -5.87 -11.64 -23.59
C PRO A 106 -5.76 -10.89 -22.24
N ALA A 107 -4.59 -11.01 -21.62
CA ALA A 107 -4.29 -10.28 -20.40
C ALA A 107 -4.33 -8.76 -20.67
N PRO A 108 -4.66 -7.94 -19.66
CA PRO A 108 -4.58 -6.48 -19.79
C PRO A 108 -3.17 -6.03 -20.21
N ARG A 109 -3.10 -4.97 -20.98
CA ARG A 109 -1.85 -4.45 -21.54
C ARG A 109 -1.47 -3.08 -21.00
N HIS A 110 -2.36 -2.48 -20.21
CA HIS A 110 -2.15 -1.14 -19.70
C HIS A 110 -2.36 -1.14 -18.18
N LEU A 111 -1.40 -0.54 -17.47
CA LEU A 111 -1.43 -0.36 -16.03
C LEU A 111 -1.29 1.12 -15.69
N LEU A 112 -2.22 1.63 -14.91
CA LEU A 112 -2.13 2.93 -14.25
C LEU A 112 -2.12 2.70 -12.74
N ILE A 113 -1.10 3.17 -12.05
CA ILE A 113 -1.08 3.28 -10.59
C ILE A 113 -1.10 4.77 -10.25
N VAL A 114 -2.05 5.17 -9.41
CA VAL A 114 -2.14 6.50 -8.82
C VAL A 114 -1.94 6.34 -7.32
N THR A 115 -0.92 6.98 -6.79
CA THR A 115 -0.67 7.07 -5.34
C THR A 115 -0.80 8.50 -4.88
N VAL A 116 -1.29 8.69 -3.65
CA VAL A 116 -1.48 10.00 -3.03
C VAL A 116 -0.80 9.98 -1.67
N ASP A 117 0.02 10.98 -1.41
CA ASP A 117 0.75 11.15 -0.16
C ASP A 117 -0.20 11.50 0.99
N THR A 118 0.02 10.93 2.15
CA THR A 118 -0.70 11.20 3.41
C THR A 118 -2.24 11.10 3.36
N LEU A 119 -2.84 10.51 2.30
CA LEU A 119 -4.30 10.49 2.16
C LEU A 119 -4.95 9.41 3.02
N ARG A 120 -5.68 9.82 4.03
CA ARG A 120 -6.43 8.96 4.94
C ARG A 120 -7.62 8.29 4.25
N ALA A 121 -7.85 7.03 4.58
CA ALA A 121 -9.00 6.28 4.05
C ALA A 121 -10.33 6.90 4.48
N ASP A 122 -10.45 7.38 5.72
CA ASP A 122 -11.68 7.97 6.27
C ASP A 122 -12.05 9.34 5.64
N ARG A 123 -11.20 9.90 4.79
CA ARG A 123 -11.52 11.12 4.02
C ARG A 123 -12.15 10.83 2.66
N LEU A 124 -12.25 9.57 2.24
CA LEU A 124 -12.93 9.20 1.00
C LEU A 124 -14.41 8.88 1.25
N GLY A 125 -15.31 9.36 0.37
CA GLY A 125 -16.74 9.03 0.40
C GLY A 125 -16.98 7.52 0.29
N ALA A 126 -16.19 6.81 -0.54
CA ALA A 126 -16.23 5.36 -0.67
C ALA A 126 -15.90 4.61 0.64
N TYR A 127 -15.23 5.26 1.60
CA TYR A 127 -14.92 4.72 2.92
C TYR A 127 -15.77 5.33 4.05
N GLY A 128 -16.82 6.09 3.69
CA GLY A 128 -17.82 6.58 4.64
C GLY A 128 -17.78 8.08 4.94
N ASN A 129 -16.83 8.83 4.38
CA ASN A 129 -16.83 10.30 4.51
C ASN A 129 -18.06 10.92 3.88
N ARG A 130 -18.67 11.89 4.55
CA ARG A 130 -19.91 12.55 4.10
C ARG A 130 -19.72 14.00 3.66
N LEU A 131 -18.49 14.52 3.72
CA LEU A 131 -18.20 15.92 3.35
C LEU A 131 -18.13 16.14 1.82
N GLY A 132 -18.17 15.05 1.02
CA GLY A 132 -18.11 15.13 -0.44
C GLY A 132 -16.72 15.55 -0.94
N LEU A 133 -15.67 15.10 -0.28
CA LEU A 133 -14.28 15.43 -0.61
C LEU A 133 -13.83 14.77 -1.92
N THR A 134 -14.26 13.52 -2.19
CA THR A 134 -13.66 12.67 -3.21
C THR A 134 -14.62 12.12 -4.28
N PRO A 135 -15.44 12.94 -4.94
CA PRO A 135 -16.47 12.44 -5.88
C PRO A 135 -15.89 11.71 -7.10
N ASN A 136 -14.65 11.98 -7.53
CA ASN A 136 -14.01 11.29 -8.64
C ASN A 136 -13.46 9.93 -8.22
N LEU A 137 -12.83 9.84 -7.04
CA LEU A 137 -12.38 8.58 -6.45
C LEU A 137 -13.57 7.70 -6.03
N ASP A 138 -14.66 8.28 -5.56
CA ASP A 138 -15.89 7.54 -5.26
C ASP A 138 -16.50 6.91 -6.52
N ARG A 139 -16.43 7.62 -7.65
CA ARG A 139 -16.83 7.08 -8.95
C ARG A 139 -15.89 5.95 -9.41
N LEU A 140 -14.58 6.07 -9.19
CA LEU A 140 -13.63 4.98 -9.44
C LEU A 140 -13.96 3.77 -8.57
N ALA A 141 -14.20 3.98 -7.27
CA ALA A 141 -14.54 2.94 -6.30
C ALA A 141 -15.81 2.16 -6.67
N ALA A 142 -16.83 2.85 -7.23
CA ALA A 142 -18.05 2.20 -7.69
C ALA A 142 -17.82 1.17 -8.80
N GLY A 143 -16.72 1.29 -9.56
CA GLY A 143 -16.31 0.37 -10.62
C GLY A 143 -15.12 -0.53 -10.26
N ALA A 144 -14.69 -0.58 -9.01
CA ALA A 144 -13.48 -1.27 -8.57
C ALA A 144 -13.74 -2.26 -7.42
N LEU A 145 -12.78 -3.13 -7.15
CA LEU A 145 -12.66 -3.79 -5.86
C LEU A 145 -12.09 -2.76 -4.86
N ARG A 146 -12.82 -2.51 -3.80
CA ARG A 146 -12.42 -1.68 -2.68
C ARG A 146 -11.98 -2.58 -1.51
N PHE A 147 -10.80 -2.35 -0.99
CA PHE A 147 -10.30 -3.06 0.19
C PHE A 147 -10.52 -2.18 1.42
N SER A 148 -11.40 -2.61 2.34
CA SER A 148 -11.72 -1.80 3.53
C SER A 148 -10.63 -1.84 4.61
N THR A 149 -9.70 -2.80 4.52
CA THR A 149 -8.68 -3.06 5.53
C THR A 149 -7.32 -3.26 4.87
N ALA A 150 -6.86 -2.21 4.17
CA ALA A 150 -5.54 -2.18 3.52
C ALA A 150 -4.55 -1.38 4.36
N TYR A 151 -3.33 -1.89 4.50
CA TYR A 151 -2.27 -1.28 5.30
C TYR A 151 -1.02 -0.97 4.49
N ALA A 152 -0.49 0.22 4.71
CA ALA A 152 0.86 0.61 4.33
C ALA A 152 1.91 -0.15 5.15
N ALA A 153 3.08 -0.42 4.58
CA ALA A 153 4.15 -1.11 5.31
C ALA A 153 4.92 -0.19 6.28
N ALA A 154 4.78 1.13 6.11
CA ALA A 154 5.39 2.15 6.96
C ALA A 154 4.54 3.44 6.92
N PRO A 155 4.59 4.28 7.98
CA PRO A 155 3.85 5.54 8.04
C PRO A 155 4.63 6.72 7.43
N PHE A 156 5.48 6.50 6.43
CA PHE A 156 6.22 7.55 5.72
C PHE A 156 6.54 7.15 4.27
N THR A 157 6.67 8.15 3.41
CA THR A 157 6.60 8.05 1.96
C THR A 157 7.57 7.03 1.36
N LEU A 158 8.89 7.21 1.55
CA LEU A 158 9.87 6.38 0.83
C LEU A 158 9.75 4.90 1.16
N ALA A 159 9.61 4.55 2.44
CA ALA A 159 9.52 3.15 2.86
C ALA A 159 8.23 2.48 2.36
N SER A 160 7.10 3.19 2.46
CA SER A 160 5.82 2.66 2.01
C SER A 160 5.75 2.51 0.49
N VAL A 161 6.19 3.52 -0.27
CA VAL A 161 6.24 3.46 -1.74
C VAL A 161 7.23 2.41 -2.22
N ALA A 162 8.40 2.27 -1.55
CA ALA A 162 9.35 1.22 -1.86
C ALA A 162 8.74 -0.18 -1.67
N ALA A 163 8.02 -0.37 -0.56
CA ALA A 163 7.32 -1.62 -0.30
C ALA A 163 6.24 -1.92 -1.35
N LEU A 164 5.43 -0.91 -1.72
CA LEU A 164 4.41 -1.01 -2.77
C LEU A 164 5.03 -1.38 -4.13
N MET A 165 6.15 -0.76 -4.50
CA MET A 165 6.78 -0.92 -5.82
C MET A 165 7.65 -2.18 -5.93
N THR A 166 8.13 -2.74 -4.83
CA THR A 166 8.99 -3.93 -4.85
C THR A 166 8.27 -5.21 -4.42
N GLY A 167 7.16 -5.11 -3.66
CA GLY A 167 6.49 -6.24 -3.03
C GLY A 167 7.27 -6.80 -1.84
N ARG A 168 8.12 -5.99 -1.19
CA ARG A 168 8.99 -6.37 -0.06
C ARG A 168 8.82 -5.40 1.10
N TYR A 169 9.09 -5.88 2.30
CA TYR A 169 9.04 -5.03 3.49
C TYR A 169 10.24 -4.07 3.57
N PRO A 170 10.08 -2.90 4.21
CA PRO A 170 11.15 -1.91 4.34
C PRO A 170 12.43 -2.44 4.96
N GLU A 171 12.34 -3.38 5.92
CA GLU A 171 13.51 -4.02 6.54
C GLU A 171 14.32 -4.86 5.56
N GLU A 172 13.67 -5.57 4.63
CA GLU A 172 14.35 -6.34 3.58
C GLU A 172 15.12 -5.42 2.64
N LEU A 173 14.55 -4.24 2.36
CA LEU A 173 15.13 -3.23 1.48
C LEU A 173 16.22 -2.40 2.15
N GLY A 174 16.31 -2.43 3.49
CA GLY A 174 17.15 -1.49 4.25
C GLY A 174 16.63 -0.04 4.24
N VAL A 175 15.34 0.17 3.87
CA VAL A 175 14.69 1.49 3.81
C VAL A 175 13.95 1.76 5.12
N LEU A 176 14.72 2.08 6.17
CA LEU A 176 14.21 2.21 7.54
C LEU A 176 14.03 3.66 7.98
N SER A 177 14.62 4.61 7.26
CA SER A 177 14.59 6.05 7.54
C SER A 177 14.82 6.83 6.25
N ASN A 178 14.60 8.12 6.30
CA ASN A 178 15.03 9.05 5.26
C ASN A 178 16.40 9.68 5.67
N PRO A 179 17.30 10.00 4.75
CA PRO A 179 17.32 9.70 3.31
C PRO A 179 18.15 8.42 3.01
N VAL A 180 17.48 7.40 2.53
CA VAL A 180 18.12 6.17 2.07
C VAL A 180 17.67 5.87 0.64
N ALA A 181 18.35 4.96 -0.06
CA ALA A 181 17.97 4.55 -1.40
C ALA A 181 17.52 3.08 -1.41
N VAL A 182 16.54 2.78 -2.26
CA VAL A 182 16.16 1.41 -2.60
C VAL A 182 17.30 0.79 -3.41
N PRO A 183 17.88 -0.35 -2.98
CA PRO A 183 18.98 -0.97 -3.72
C PRO A 183 18.51 -1.53 -5.07
N GLU A 184 19.31 -1.36 -6.12
CA GLU A 184 19.04 -1.90 -7.47
C GLU A 184 18.90 -3.43 -7.49
N THR A 185 19.43 -4.12 -6.48
CA THR A 185 19.28 -5.58 -6.31
C THR A 185 17.84 -6.02 -6.08
N PHE A 186 16.95 -5.11 -5.72
CA PHE A 186 15.53 -5.39 -5.53
C PHE A 186 14.72 -4.80 -6.70
N PRO A 187 14.37 -5.61 -7.71
CA PRO A 187 13.66 -5.11 -8.88
C PRO A 187 12.28 -4.56 -8.50
N THR A 188 12.00 -3.34 -8.96
CA THR A 188 10.69 -2.72 -8.84
C THR A 188 9.68 -3.35 -9.80
N LEU A 189 8.39 -3.07 -9.64
CA LEU A 189 7.36 -3.44 -10.61
C LEU A 189 7.71 -2.89 -12.02
N ALA A 190 8.26 -1.68 -12.11
CA ALA A 190 8.69 -1.10 -13.38
C ALA A 190 9.82 -1.90 -14.02
N THR A 191 10.85 -2.27 -13.25
CA THR A 191 11.96 -3.12 -13.72
C THR A 191 11.45 -4.46 -14.24
N ARG A 192 10.51 -5.10 -13.53
CA ARG A 192 9.90 -6.39 -13.91
C ARG A 192 9.11 -6.26 -15.20
N LEU A 193 8.24 -5.24 -15.31
CA LEU A 193 7.44 -5.00 -16.52
C LEU A 193 8.31 -4.63 -17.72
N ARG A 194 9.35 -3.80 -17.53
CA ARG A 194 10.28 -3.43 -18.62
C ARG A 194 11.03 -4.62 -19.18
N ARG A 195 11.47 -5.57 -18.34
CA ARG A 195 12.07 -6.85 -18.77
C ARG A 195 11.14 -7.68 -19.66
N HIS A 196 9.82 -7.47 -19.54
CA HIS A 196 8.80 -8.11 -20.36
C HIS A 196 8.30 -7.23 -21.53
N GLY A 197 9.08 -6.21 -21.91
CA GLY A 197 8.79 -5.38 -23.07
C GLY A 197 7.73 -4.31 -22.85
N TRP A 198 7.41 -3.95 -21.62
CA TRP A 198 6.50 -2.84 -21.32
C TRP A 198 7.23 -1.50 -21.47
N ARG A 199 6.51 -0.50 -21.95
CA ARG A 199 6.96 0.88 -21.90
C ARG A 199 6.45 1.51 -20.60
N THR A 200 7.34 2.21 -19.92
CA THR A 200 7.12 2.61 -18.52
C THR A 200 7.38 4.11 -18.33
N ALA A 201 6.51 4.76 -17.57
CA ALA A 201 6.70 6.15 -17.19
C ALA A 201 6.24 6.38 -15.75
N ALA A 202 6.90 7.29 -15.05
CA ALA A 202 6.50 7.77 -13.75
C ALA A 202 6.52 9.30 -13.69
N VAL A 203 5.63 9.85 -12.86
CA VAL A 203 5.58 11.25 -12.46
C VAL A 203 5.42 11.29 -10.96
N VAL A 204 6.38 11.87 -10.24
CA VAL A 204 6.37 11.98 -8.79
C VAL A 204 6.43 13.43 -8.34
N SER A 205 5.76 13.74 -7.23
CA SER A 205 5.61 15.09 -6.71
C SER A 205 6.32 15.30 -5.37
N ASN A 206 6.61 14.23 -4.63
CA ASN A 206 7.28 14.29 -3.34
C ASN A 206 8.80 14.23 -3.52
N PHE A 207 9.53 15.13 -2.84
CA PHE A 207 10.99 15.23 -2.88
C PHE A 207 11.71 13.95 -2.39
N MET A 208 11.09 13.17 -1.50
CA MET A 208 11.65 11.88 -1.05
C MET A 208 11.74 10.86 -2.18
N LEU A 209 10.92 11.02 -3.23
CA LEU A 209 10.87 10.15 -4.41
C LEU A 209 11.69 10.68 -5.60
N ARG A 210 12.61 11.64 -5.39
CA ARG A 210 13.50 12.13 -6.45
C ARG A 210 14.38 11.01 -7.03
N GLU A 211 15.08 11.26 -8.13
CA GLU A 211 15.84 10.26 -8.89
C GLU A 211 16.81 9.42 -8.02
N THR A 212 17.38 10.02 -6.98
CA THR A 212 18.36 9.36 -6.10
C THR A 212 17.75 8.37 -5.11
N CYS A 213 16.41 8.26 -5.03
CA CYS A 213 15.74 7.31 -4.15
C CYS A 213 15.81 5.83 -4.62
N GLY A 214 16.26 5.59 -5.86
CA GLY A 214 16.39 4.24 -6.43
C GLY A 214 15.11 3.67 -7.07
N LEU A 215 13.95 4.35 -6.93
CA LEU A 215 12.69 3.89 -7.52
C LEU A 215 12.56 4.19 -9.02
N GLY A 216 13.45 5.01 -9.58
CA GLY A 216 13.48 5.33 -11.01
C GLY A 216 13.88 4.16 -11.90
N GLU A 217 14.50 3.12 -11.34
CA GLU A 217 14.93 1.94 -12.07
C GLU A 217 13.75 1.21 -12.72
N GLY A 218 13.91 0.93 -14.02
CA GLY A 218 12.90 0.28 -14.84
C GLY A 218 11.90 1.22 -15.50
N PHE A 219 11.93 2.53 -15.21
CA PHE A 219 11.16 3.50 -15.97
C PHE A 219 11.96 4.03 -17.17
N ASP A 220 11.31 4.05 -18.36
CA ASP A 220 11.85 4.69 -19.56
C ASP A 220 11.82 6.22 -19.44
N ARG A 221 10.91 6.75 -18.62
CA ARG A 221 10.81 8.14 -18.23
C ARG A 221 10.40 8.23 -16.75
N TYR A 222 11.25 8.85 -15.95
CA TYR A 222 10.98 9.17 -14.55
C TYR A 222 11.02 10.70 -14.40
N ASP A 223 9.86 11.32 -14.14
CA ASP A 223 9.73 12.77 -14.03
C ASP A 223 9.60 13.17 -12.57
N ALA A 224 10.71 13.57 -11.96
CA ALA A 224 10.82 14.09 -10.61
C ALA A 224 11.20 15.58 -10.64
N SER A 225 10.63 16.36 -11.56
CA SER A 225 10.83 17.80 -11.61
C SER A 225 9.95 18.48 -10.56
N PHE A 226 10.54 19.32 -9.73
CA PHE A 226 9.87 20.05 -8.65
C PHE A 226 10.00 21.55 -8.90
N PRO A 227 9.03 22.19 -9.60
CA PRO A 227 9.13 23.60 -10.00
C PRO A 227 8.79 24.59 -8.88
N GLU A 228 8.07 24.13 -7.85
CA GLU A 228 7.66 24.95 -6.71
C GLU A 228 8.52 24.66 -5.47
N VAL A 229 8.27 25.42 -4.43
CA VAL A 229 8.88 25.28 -3.10
C VAL A 229 7.76 25.43 -2.08
N GLU A 230 7.74 24.57 -1.07
CA GLU A 230 6.75 24.63 0.01
C GLU A 230 6.67 26.01 0.67
N ALA A 231 5.49 26.38 1.14
CA ALA A 231 5.23 27.72 1.65
C ALA A 231 6.11 28.12 2.86
N HIS A 232 6.48 27.16 3.70
CA HIS A 232 7.18 27.43 4.97
C HIS A 232 8.57 26.79 5.06
N ARG A 233 8.97 25.97 4.07
CA ARG A 233 10.25 25.27 4.06
C ARG A 233 10.89 25.33 2.66
N PRO A 234 12.23 25.36 2.55
CA PRO A 234 12.92 25.37 1.25
C PRO A 234 12.91 24.00 0.56
N ILE A 235 11.79 23.28 0.62
CA ILE A 235 11.63 21.95 0.03
C ILE A 235 10.99 22.07 -1.35
N PRO A 236 11.60 21.50 -2.39
CA PRO A 236 11.00 21.50 -3.72
C PRO A 236 9.78 20.57 -3.75
N GLU A 237 8.72 21.05 -4.35
CA GLU A 237 7.47 20.33 -4.54
C GLU A 237 6.90 20.50 -5.94
N ARG A 238 5.84 19.74 -6.19
CA ARG A 238 5.01 19.86 -7.39
C ARG A 238 3.55 19.74 -6.96
N THR A 239 2.76 20.76 -7.26
CA THR A 239 1.33 20.80 -6.95
C THR A 239 0.56 19.72 -7.72
N ALA A 240 -0.65 19.39 -7.26
CA ALA A 240 -1.52 18.42 -7.94
C ALA A 240 -1.84 18.82 -9.40
N VAL A 241 -2.00 20.12 -9.69
CA VAL A 241 -2.19 20.62 -11.06
C VAL A 241 -0.98 20.28 -11.94
N GLN A 242 0.21 20.63 -11.47
CA GLN A 242 1.45 20.41 -12.22
C GLN A 242 1.75 18.91 -12.38
N THR A 243 1.40 18.11 -11.38
CA THR A 243 1.49 16.65 -11.43
C THR A 243 0.59 16.09 -12.52
N THR A 244 -0.66 16.54 -12.57
CA THR A 244 -1.59 16.14 -13.64
C THR A 244 -1.10 16.54 -15.01
N GLU A 245 -0.61 17.77 -15.20
CA GLU A 245 -0.04 18.21 -16.48
C GLU A 245 1.18 17.38 -16.90
N ALA A 246 2.05 17.03 -15.96
CA ALA A 246 3.18 16.12 -16.22
C ALA A 246 2.70 14.71 -16.59
N ALA A 247 1.69 14.18 -15.90
CA ALA A 247 1.09 12.89 -16.18
C ALA A 247 0.43 12.83 -17.57
N LEU A 248 -0.24 13.92 -18.01
CA LEU A 248 -0.79 14.02 -19.36
C LEU A 248 0.31 13.98 -20.42
N ARG A 249 1.46 14.63 -20.18
CA ARG A 249 2.64 14.51 -21.06
C ARG A 249 3.25 13.12 -21.05
N ALA A 250 3.24 12.43 -19.91
CA ALA A 250 3.68 11.05 -19.81
C ALA A 250 2.76 10.08 -20.55
N LEU A 251 1.45 10.29 -20.52
CA LEU A 251 0.48 9.52 -21.35
C LEU A 251 0.76 9.69 -22.84
N GLU A 252 1.09 10.90 -23.29
CA GLU A 252 1.43 11.14 -24.69
C GLU A 252 2.75 10.44 -25.06
N PHE A 253 3.77 10.47 -24.19
CA PHE A 253 5.02 9.74 -24.39
C PHE A 253 4.77 8.22 -24.51
N LEU A 254 3.89 7.65 -23.70
CA LEU A 254 3.54 6.23 -23.77
C LEU A 254 2.80 5.88 -25.06
N ARG A 255 1.91 6.76 -25.53
CA ARG A 255 1.13 6.57 -26.77
C ARG A 255 2.00 6.50 -28.02
N THR A 256 3.05 7.28 -28.11
CA THR A 256 3.96 7.33 -29.27
C THR A 256 4.87 6.11 -29.39
N SER A 257 4.80 5.19 -28.44
CA SER A 257 5.56 3.95 -28.46
C SER A 257 5.01 2.94 -29.47
N ARG A 258 5.91 2.17 -30.08
CA ARG A 258 5.55 0.97 -30.81
C ARG A 258 5.19 -0.22 -29.89
N MET A 259 5.44 -0.08 -28.60
CA MET A 259 5.12 -1.09 -27.60
C MET A 259 3.61 -1.14 -27.37
N SER A 260 3.06 -2.34 -27.33
CA SER A 260 1.62 -2.55 -27.11
C SER A 260 1.20 -2.52 -25.64
N SER A 261 2.15 -2.56 -24.70
CA SER A 261 1.89 -2.60 -23.27
C SER A 261 2.55 -1.42 -22.56
N THR A 262 1.81 -0.76 -21.66
CA THR A 262 2.29 0.47 -20.99
C THR A 262 2.01 0.45 -19.50
N PHE A 263 2.94 1.00 -18.72
CA PHE A 263 2.79 1.26 -17.30
C PHE A 263 3.01 2.74 -17.02
N LEU A 264 2.05 3.38 -16.36
CA LEU A 264 2.16 4.73 -15.83
C LEU A 264 1.97 4.70 -14.31
N TRP A 265 2.91 5.26 -13.58
CA TRP A 265 2.78 5.57 -12.15
C TRP A 265 2.73 7.09 -11.96
N VAL A 266 1.74 7.56 -11.19
CA VAL A 266 1.61 8.98 -10.83
C VAL A 266 1.47 9.06 -9.32
N HIS A 267 2.36 9.81 -8.67
CA HIS A 267 2.34 10.07 -7.24
C HIS A 267 2.06 11.55 -7.00
N TYR A 268 0.96 11.85 -6.31
CA TYR A 268 0.57 13.19 -5.91
C TYR A 268 1.06 13.48 -4.50
N GLN A 269 1.61 14.68 -4.26
CA GLN A 269 2.02 15.12 -2.93
C GLN A 269 0.83 15.63 -2.12
N ASP A 270 -0.05 16.48 -2.69
CA ASP A 270 -1.25 16.93 -1.99
C ASP A 270 -2.08 15.69 -1.52
N PRO A 271 -2.53 15.61 -0.27
CA PRO A 271 -2.63 16.65 0.77
C PRO A 271 -1.51 16.68 1.82
N HIS A 272 -0.28 16.29 1.49
CA HIS A 272 0.86 16.41 2.41
C HIS A 272 1.07 17.89 2.80
N GLY A 273 1.34 18.14 4.08
CA GLY A 273 1.57 19.50 4.58
C GLY A 273 2.84 20.21 4.07
N PRO A 274 2.85 21.55 4.09
CA PRO A 274 1.86 22.45 4.71
C PRO A 274 0.56 22.54 3.89
N TYR A 275 -0.59 22.58 4.59
CA TYR A 275 -1.90 22.56 3.92
C TYR A 275 -2.26 23.92 3.35
N THR A 276 -2.06 24.10 2.06
CA THR A 276 -2.29 25.35 1.33
C THR A 276 -3.27 25.15 0.16
N PRO A 277 -4.52 24.73 0.42
CA PRO A 277 -5.47 24.44 -0.64
C PRO A 277 -5.80 25.69 -1.46
N PRO A 278 -6.24 25.54 -2.71
CA PRO A 278 -6.72 26.65 -3.51
C PRO A 278 -7.78 27.49 -2.78
N PRO A 279 -7.82 28.81 -3.04
CA PRO A 279 -8.75 29.73 -2.38
C PRO A 279 -10.21 29.24 -2.36
N GLY A 280 -10.88 29.38 -1.21
CA GLY A 280 -12.26 28.98 -1.00
C GLY A 280 -12.48 27.52 -0.62
N LEU A 281 -11.49 26.65 -0.77
CA LEU A 281 -11.64 25.24 -0.40
C LEU A 281 -11.53 25.02 1.11
N ARG A 282 -10.64 25.72 1.80
CA ARG A 282 -10.54 25.65 3.27
C ARG A 282 -11.84 26.15 3.91
N GLU A 283 -12.34 27.30 3.49
CA GLU A 283 -13.57 27.93 4.00
C GLU A 283 -14.79 27.03 3.81
N ARG A 284 -14.82 26.28 2.72
CA ARG A 284 -15.88 25.31 2.42
C ARG A 284 -16.04 24.25 3.51
N PHE A 285 -14.95 23.76 4.10
CA PHE A 285 -14.95 22.67 5.07
C PHE A 285 -14.81 23.13 6.52
N LEU A 286 -14.36 24.38 6.75
CA LEU A 286 -14.08 24.91 8.08
C LEU A 286 -15.29 24.86 9.03
N GLY A 287 -16.49 25.10 8.52
CA GLY A 287 -17.71 25.01 9.33
C GLY A 287 -17.98 23.60 9.85
N ALA A 288 -17.77 22.58 9.02
CA ALA A 288 -17.94 21.19 9.40
C ALA A 288 -16.86 20.72 10.41
N GLU A 289 -15.60 21.10 10.18
CA GLU A 289 -14.50 20.77 11.09
C GLU A 289 -14.63 21.48 12.46
N ARG A 290 -15.13 22.71 12.50
CA ARG A 290 -15.46 23.42 13.75
C ARG A 290 -16.62 22.80 14.53
N ALA A 291 -17.50 22.08 13.86
CA ALA A 291 -18.60 21.36 14.49
C ALA A 291 -18.18 20.00 15.08
N ALA A 292 -17.00 19.50 14.73
CA ALA A 292 -16.44 18.29 15.35
C ALA A 292 -16.18 18.50 16.87
N PRO A 293 -16.24 17.48 17.72
CA PRO A 293 -16.11 17.61 19.18
C PRO A 293 -14.85 18.34 19.63
N ASP A 294 -13.75 18.17 18.93
CA ASP A 294 -12.44 18.78 19.20
C ASP A 294 -12.02 19.86 18.18
N GLY A 295 -12.94 20.25 17.28
CA GLY A 295 -12.64 21.18 16.20
C GLY A 295 -12.19 22.56 16.66
N ARG A 296 -12.64 23.01 17.83
CA ARG A 296 -12.26 24.30 18.46
C ARG A 296 -11.10 24.20 19.41
N THR A 297 -10.40 23.06 19.48
CA THR A 297 -9.19 22.91 20.28
C THR A 297 -8.13 23.88 19.78
N LEU A 298 -7.55 24.64 20.71
CA LEU A 298 -6.43 25.54 20.43
C LEU A 298 -5.13 24.80 20.72
N LEU A 299 -4.28 24.70 19.73
CA LEU A 299 -3.02 23.98 19.77
C LEU A 299 -1.83 24.97 19.85
N PRO A 300 -0.79 24.67 20.62
CA PRO A 300 0.44 25.43 20.57
C PRO A 300 1.16 25.19 19.24
N ALA A 301 1.90 26.20 18.77
CA ALA A 301 2.92 25.99 17.76
C ALA A 301 4.12 25.27 18.39
N LEU A 302 4.66 24.29 17.69
CA LEU A 302 5.85 23.55 18.10
C LEU A 302 7.10 24.11 17.42
N ASP A 303 8.25 23.96 18.07
CA ASP A 303 9.56 24.25 17.47
C ASP A 303 10.14 23.04 16.71
N ASP A 304 9.40 21.92 16.71
CA ASP A 304 9.80 20.69 16.02
C ASP A 304 8.76 20.23 14.98
N GLU A 305 9.12 19.20 14.21
CA GLU A 305 8.32 18.66 13.10
C GLU A 305 7.43 17.47 13.52
N ARG A 306 7.38 17.10 14.80
CA ARG A 306 6.83 15.81 15.22
C ARG A 306 5.33 15.80 15.45
N GLY A 307 4.70 16.97 15.67
CA GLY A 307 3.25 17.07 15.86
C GLY A 307 2.71 16.47 17.15
N ILE A 308 3.55 16.23 18.16
CA ILE A 308 3.11 15.69 19.45
C ILE A 308 2.71 16.86 20.36
N GLY A 309 1.42 16.94 20.69
CA GLY A 309 0.88 17.97 21.58
C GLY A 309 0.65 19.34 20.92
N GLY A 310 0.85 19.49 19.60
CA GLY A 310 0.67 20.77 18.93
C GLY A 310 0.90 20.74 17.43
N ILE A 311 0.94 21.92 16.83
CA ILE A 311 1.12 22.13 15.41
C ILE A 311 2.60 22.09 15.06
N PRO A 312 3.07 21.18 14.20
CA PRO A 312 4.47 21.15 13.76
C PRO A 312 4.91 22.49 13.15
N HIS A 313 6.17 22.85 13.34
CA HIS A 313 6.70 24.13 12.85
C HIS A 313 6.38 24.37 11.35
N TYR A 314 6.55 23.37 10.50
CA TYR A 314 6.31 23.51 9.06
C TYR A 314 4.84 23.70 8.67
N GLN A 315 3.92 23.25 9.52
CA GLN A 315 2.48 23.41 9.32
C GLN A 315 1.95 24.74 9.86
N PHE A 316 2.70 25.36 10.80
CA PHE A 316 2.18 26.50 11.54
C PHE A 316 1.98 27.73 10.64
N GLU A 317 0.76 28.22 10.61
CA GLU A 317 0.36 29.48 9.97
C GLU A 317 0.17 30.53 11.07
N GLU A 318 0.83 31.70 10.92
CA GLU A 318 0.86 32.73 11.97
C GLU A 318 -0.57 33.16 12.40
N GLY A 319 -0.81 33.13 13.70
CA GLY A 319 -2.09 33.48 14.30
C GLY A 319 -3.17 32.38 14.20
N GLN A 320 -2.88 31.24 13.60
CA GLN A 320 -3.81 30.14 13.48
C GLN A 320 -3.45 29.03 14.48
N HIS A 321 -4.31 28.84 15.46
CA HIS A 321 -4.13 27.84 16.53
C HIS A 321 -5.28 26.82 16.59
N GLU A 322 -6.37 27.03 15.82
CA GLU A 322 -7.56 26.20 15.88
C GLU A 322 -7.35 24.91 15.08
N ALA A 323 -7.54 23.74 15.69
CA ALA A 323 -7.40 22.44 15.01
C ALA A 323 -8.23 22.32 13.74
N ALA A 324 -9.45 22.85 13.75
CA ALA A 324 -10.35 22.87 12.60
C ALA A 324 -9.77 23.63 11.40
N TRP A 325 -8.92 24.64 11.62
CA TRP A 325 -8.29 25.39 10.53
C TRP A 325 -7.41 24.48 9.66
N TYR A 326 -6.59 23.69 10.31
CA TYR A 326 -5.66 22.76 9.63
C TYR A 326 -6.40 21.58 9.01
N ARG A 327 -7.37 20.98 9.72
CA ARG A 327 -8.20 19.91 9.16
C ARG A 327 -8.97 20.37 7.93
N ALA A 328 -9.54 21.58 7.96
CA ALA A 328 -10.22 22.15 6.81
C ALA A 328 -9.24 22.44 5.65
N GLY A 329 -7.99 22.80 5.95
CA GLY A 329 -6.93 22.92 4.97
C GLY A 329 -6.64 21.59 4.29
N TYR A 330 -6.40 20.54 5.09
CA TYR A 330 -6.21 19.18 4.61
C TYR A 330 -7.40 18.68 3.75
N ASP A 331 -8.62 18.86 4.20
CA ASP A 331 -9.84 18.50 3.44
C ASP A 331 -9.97 19.29 2.13
N GLY A 332 -9.54 20.55 2.14
CA GLY A 332 -9.48 21.39 0.94
C GLY A 332 -8.52 20.82 -0.09
N GLU A 333 -7.35 20.34 0.34
CA GLU A 333 -6.38 19.70 -0.54
C GLU A 333 -6.82 18.31 -1.00
N VAL A 334 -7.44 17.50 -0.13
CA VAL A 334 -8.08 16.24 -0.54
C VAL A 334 -9.10 16.48 -1.66
N ARG A 335 -9.91 17.52 -1.54
CA ARG A 335 -10.86 17.89 -2.58
C ARG A 335 -10.16 18.32 -3.87
N HIS A 336 -9.09 19.08 -3.76
CA HIS A 336 -8.31 19.55 -4.90
C HIS A 336 -7.62 18.41 -5.64
N VAL A 337 -6.93 17.52 -4.92
CA VAL A 337 -6.25 16.37 -5.55
C VAL A 337 -7.24 15.40 -6.20
N ASP A 338 -8.44 15.20 -5.62
CA ASP A 338 -9.50 14.40 -6.24
C ASP A 338 -9.93 14.98 -7.60
N GLU A 339 -10.03 16.30 -7.72
CA GLU A 339 -10.35 16.96 -8.99
C GLU A 339 -9.26 16.73 -10.04
N GLN A 340 -8.00 16.80 -9.65
CA GLN A 340 -6.86 16.57 -10.53
C GLN A 340 -6.75 15.09 -10.95
N ILE A 341 -6.97 14.16 -10.04
CA ILE A 341 -7.06 12.73 -10.33
C ILE A 341 -8.22 12.45 -11.29
N GLY A 342 -9.37 13.11 -11.11
CA GLY A 342 -10.51 13.04 -12.03
C GLY A 342 -10.14 13.43 -13.46
N ARG A 343 -9.35 14.51 -13.65
CA ARG A 343 -8.81 14.92 -14.95
C ARG A 343 -7.89 13.85 -15.55
N LEU A 344 -6.97 13.30 -14.75
CA LEU A 344 -6.06 12.23 -15.18
C LEU A 344 -6.84 10.98 -15.62
N LEU A 345 -7.79 10.51 -14.80
CA LEU A 345 -8.59 9.32 -15.10
C LEU A 345 -9.43 9.48 -16.37
N ALA A 346 -10.00 10.67 -16.59
CA ALA A 346 -10.74 10.99 -17.81
C ALA A 346 -9.83 10.95 -19.04
N ALA A 347 -8.64 11.56 -18.95
CA ALA A 347 -7.67 11.58 -20.02
C ALA A 347 -7.11 10.17 -20.33
N TYR A 348 -6.90 9.35 -19.29
CA TYR A 348 -6.49 7.96 -19.43
C TYR A 348 -7.58 7.11 -20.13
N ALA A 349 -8.82 7.21 -19.66
CA ALA A 349 -9.96 6.48 -20.24
C ALA A 349 -10.24 6.85 -21.70
N ALA A 350 -9.95 8.08 -22.10
CA ALA A 350 -10.08 8.52 -23.50
C ALA A 350 -9.02 7.89 -24.44
N ARG A 351 -7.97 7.29 -23.88
CA ARG A 351 -6.83 6.74 -24.65
C ARG A 351 -6.70 5.23 -24.54
N VAL A 352 -7.16 4.66 -23.44
CA VAL A 352 -6.95 3.24 -23.10
C VAL A 352 -8.30 2.57 -22.88
N PRO A 353 -8.63 1.51 -23.66
CA PRO A 353 -9.85 0.75 -23.46
C PRO A 353 -9.92 0.13 -22.07
N ALA A 354 -11.08 0.21 -21.42
CA ALA A 354 -11.26 -0.28 -20.05
C ALA A 354 -11.01 -1.79 -19.91
N GLU A 355 -11.29 -2.55 -20.97
CA GLU A 355 -11.09 -4.00 -21.06
C GLU A 355 -9.61 -4.41 -21.20
N GLU A 356 -8.71 -3.47 -21.47
CA GLU A 356 -7.27 -3.67 -21.58
C GLU A 356 -6.50 -3.02 -20.40
N ALA A 357 -7.19 -2.34 -19.49
CA ALA A 357 -6.58 -1.51 -18.45
C ALA A 357 -6.79 -2.07 -17.04
N ILE A 358 -5.72 -2.09 -16.26
CA ILE A 358 -5.79 -2.15 -14.79
C ILE A 358 -5.53 -0.75 -14.25
N VAL A 359 -6.37 -0.30 -13.32
CA VAL A 359 -6.18 0.96 -12.60
C VAL A 359 -6.14 0.65 -11.10
N VAL A 360 -5.05 1.04 -10.46
CA VAL A 360 -4.86 0.98 -9.01
C VAL A 360 -4.84 2.39 -8.46
N PHE A 361 -5.55 2.60 -7.38
CA PHE A 361 -5.48 3.80 -6.55
C PHE A 361 -5.15 3.40 -5.12
N ALA A 362 -4.17 4.05 -4.49
CA ALA A 362 -3.82 3.88 -3.09
C ALA A 362 -3.27 5.18 -2.50
N ALA A 363 -3.35 5.35 -1.17
CA ALA A 363 -2.42 6.22 -0.49
C ALA A 363 -1.17 5.43 -0.10
N ASP A 364 -0.04 6.10 0.03
CA ASP A 364 1.18 5.48 0.56
C ASP A 364 1.13 5.34 2.09
N HIS A 365 0.62 6.35 2.80
CA HIS A 365 0.28 6.34 4.23
C HIS A 365 -0.79 7.38 4.51
N GLY A 366 -1.14 7.58 5.77
CA GLY A 366 -2.08 8.60 6.21
C GLY A 366 -1.41 9.73 6.99
N GLU A 367 -2.21 10.49 7.73
CA GLU A 367 -1.84 11.70 8.47
C GLU A 367 -2.47 11.73 9.85
N GLY A 368 -1.75 12.21 10.87
CA GLY A 368 -2.30 12.49 12.19
C GLY A 368 -3.13 13.76 12.17
N LEU A 369 -4.40 13.67 12.51
CA LEU A 369 -5.28 14.84 12.59
C LEU A 369 -5.81 15.08 14.01
N GLY A 370 -5.11 14.53 15.03
CA GLY A 370 -5.39 14.73 16.45
C GLY A 370 -5.54 13.44 17.26
N GLU A 371 -5.53 12.27 16.65
CA GLU A 371 -5.67 10.99 17.32
C GLU A 371 -4.50 10.76 18.30
N GLY A 372 -4.84 10.55 19.57
CA GLY A 372 -3.84 10.32 20.61
C GLY A 372 -2.87 11.49 20.80
N ASP A 373 -3.32 12.74 20.60
CA ASP A 373 -2.51 13.95 20.70
C ASP A 373 -1.35 13.99 19.68
N TYR A 374 -1.64 13.56 18.42
CA TYR A 374 -0.71 13.57 17.29
C TYR A 374 -1.31 14.38 16.14
N TRP A 375 -0.72 15.53 15.85
CA TRP A 375 -1.31 16.58 15.06
C TRP A 375 -0.50 16.89 13.79
N PHE A 376 -1.14 16.80 12.64
CA PHE A 376 -0.66 17.28 11.33
C PHE A 376 0.76 16.79 10.98
N ALA A 377 1.05 15.53 11.34
CA ALA A 377 2.33 14.88 11.15
C ALA A 377 2.17 13.38 10.91
N HIS A 378 3.22 12.74 10.45
CA HIS A 378 3.30 11.30 10.20
C HIS A 378 4.71 10.76 10.52
N GLY A 379 4.91 9.44 10.41
CA GLY A 379 6.21 8.79 10.56
C GLY A 379 6.47 8.17 11.93
N GLU A 380 5.91 8.69 13.02
CA GLU A 380 6.23 8.22 14.37
C GLU A 380 5.30 7.15 14.92
N ARG A 381 4.04 7.14 14.52
CA ARG A 381 3.01 6.26 15.10
C ARG A 381 2.48 5.25 14.09
N LEU A 382 1.82 4.20 14.61
CA LEU A 382 1.21 3.14 13.81
C LEU A 382 -0.30 3.06 14.04
N THR A 383 -0.97 4.19 14.25
CA THR A 383 -2.44 4.27 14.33
C THR A 383 -3.07 4.01 12.96
N ASP A 384 -4.33 3.63 12.91
CA ASP A 384 -5.06 3.45 11.63
C ASP A 384 -5.09 4.73 10.80
N ALA A 385 -5.13 5.89 11.46
CA ALA A 385 -5.00 7.18 10.78
C ALA A 385 -3.75 7.29 9.89
N LEU A 386 -2.66 6.59 10.24
CA LEU A 386 -1.36 6.66 9.56
C LEU A 386 -1.07 5.49 8.65
N VAL A 387 -1.52 4.26 9.01
CA VAL A 387 -1.13 3.06 8.26
C VAL A 387 -2.28 2.37 7.54
N ARG A 388 -3.55 2.64 7.90
CA ARG A 388 -4.71 2.13 7.16
C ARG A 388 -5.03 3.07 6.01
N VAL A 389 -4.82 2.57 4.80
CA VAL A 389 -4.87 3.39 3.57
C VAL A 389 -6.02 2.98 2.66
N PRO A 390 -6.56 3.90 1.85
CA PRO A 390 -7.49 3.53 0.79
C PRO A 390 -6.76 2.69 -0.26
N LEU A 391 -7.42 1.63 -0.73
CA LEU A 391 -6.95 0.80 -1.84
C LEU A 391 -8.11 0.41 -2.74
N LEU A 392 -8.03 0.82 -4.01
CA LEU A 392 -8.98 0.50 -5.07
C LEU A 392 -8.26 -0.20 -6.21
N LEU A 393 -8.83 -1.31 -6.68
CA LEU A 393 -8.30 -2.07 -7.81
C LEU A 393 -9.41 -2.29 -8.85
N ARG A 394 -9.34 -1.61 -9.97
CA ARG A 394 -10.18 -1.85 -11.14
C ARG A 394 -9.42 -2.70 -12.15
N ALA A 395 -9.94 -3.87 -12.46
CA ALA A 395 -9.35 -4.78 -13.44
C ALA A 395 -10.43 -5.33 -14.38
N PRO A 396 -10.11 -5.61 -15.65
CA PRO A 396 -11.05 -6.19 -16.60
C PRO A 396 -11.64 -7.49 -16.06
N ARG A 397 -12.94 -7.71 -16.29
CA ARG A 397 -13.66 -8.94 -15.91
C ARG A 397 -13.70 -9.22 -14.42
N ARG A 398 -13.31 -8.28 -13.59
CA ARG A 398 -13.53 -8.33 -12.16
C ARG A 398 -14.76 -7.49 -11.81
N LEU A 399 -15.66 -8.09 -11.06
CA LEU A 399 -16.84 -7.35 -10.57
C LEU A 399 -16.41 -6.37 -9.50
N PRO A 400 -16.98 -5.17 -9.51
CA PRO A 400 -16.80 -4.23 -8.41
C PRO A 400 -17.38 -4.82 -7.12
N GLY A 401 -16.84 -4.38 -6.00
CA GLY A 401 -17.28 -4.85 -4.69
C GLY A 401 -16.39 -4.37 -3.56
N SER A 402 -16.72 -4.77 -2.33
CA SER A 402 -15.92 -4.50 -1.15
C SER A 402 -15.37 -5.79 -0.56
N ARG A 403 -14.12 -5.74 -0.11
CA ARG A 403 -13.44 -6.84 0.56
C ARG A 403 -12.92 -6.37 1.92
N ALA A 404 -13.18 -7.16 2.95
CA ALA A 404 -12.83 -6.86 4.33
C ALA A 404 -11.60 -7.64 4.84
N ASP A 405 -11.02 -8.51 4.02
CA ASP A 405 -9.78 -9.19 4.41
C ASP A 405 -8.62 -8.20 4.55
N VAL A 406 -7.76 -8.45 5.51
CA VAL A 406 -6.55 -7.67 5.71
C VAL A 406 -5.64 -7.82 4.51
N VAL A 407 -5.21 -6.71 3.93
CA VAL A 407 -4.25 -6.66 2.82
C VAL A 407 -3.13 -5.68 3.12
N SER A 408 -1.97 -5.92 2.55
CA SER A 408 -0.81 -5.03 2.63
C SER A 408 -0.50 -4.46 1.25
N LEU A 409 0.06 -3.26 1.17
CA LEU A 409 0.49 -2.68 -0.12
C LEU A 409 1.56 -3.53 -0.81
N ILE A 410 2.32 -4.37 -0.10
CA ILE A 410 3.25 -5.32 -0.73
C ILE A 410 2.54 -6.39 -1.58
N ASP A 411 1.26 -6.64 -1.34
CA ASP A 411 0.43 -7.59 -2.08
C ASP A 411 0.17 -7.12 -3.54
N LEU A 412 0.39 -5.83 -3.83
CA LEU A 412 0.12 -5.26 -5.17
C LEU A 412 1.04 -5.84 -6.25
N VAL A 413 2.34 -6.02 -5.98
CA VAL A 413 3.27 -6.52 -7.00
C VAL A 413 2.90 -7.93 -7.47
N PRO A 414 2.76 -8.96 -6.60
CA PRO A 414 2.35 -10.30 -7.05
C PRO A 414 0.96 -10.30 -7.71
N THR A 415 0.03 -9.51 -7.18
CA THR A 415 -1.32 -9.35 -7.76
C THR A 415 -1.29 -8.82 -9.19
N LEU A 416 -0.53 -7.76 -9.42
CA LEU A 416 -0.45 -7.10 -10.72
C LEU A 416 0.32 -7.96 -11.73
N LEU A 417 1.44 -8.58 -11.34
CA LEU A 417 2.18 -9.48 -12.22
C LEU A 417 1.29 -10.64 -12.70
N HIS A 418 0.54 -11.27 -11.79
CA HIS A 418 -0.41 -12.32 -12.16
C HIS A 418 -1.52 -11.80 -13.07
N ALA A 419 -2.17 -10.70 -12.73
CA ALA A 419 -3.26 -10.12 -13.51
C ALA A 419 -2.84 -9.70 -14.93
N LEU A 420 -1.58 -9.25 -15.08
CA LEU A 420 -0.98 -8.85 -16.35
C LEU A 420 -0.39 -10.05 -17.13
N GLY A 421 -0.43 -11.26 -16.56
CA GLY A 421 0.14 -12.46 -17.18
C GLY A 421 1.67 -12.46 -17.26
N VAL A 422 2.32 -11.65 -16.42
CA VAL A 422 3.79 -11.56 -16.33
C VAL A 422 4.29 -12.59 -15.32
N ARG A 423 5.18 -13.46 -15.77
CA ARG A 423 5.83 -14.46 -14.90
C ARG A 423 7.13 -13.90 -14.38
N ASP A 424 7.31 -13.93 -13.08
CA ASP A 424 8.54 -13.56 -12.41
C ASP A 424 9.01 -14.71 -11.53
N ALA A 425 10.31 -14.95 -11.52
CA ALA A 425 10.92 -16.03 -10.75
C ALA A 425 11.31 -15.61 -9.32
N ASP A 426 11.38 -14.29 -9.06
CA ASP A 426 11.76 -13.80 -7.73
C ASP A 426 10.62 -14.01 -6.72
N PRO A 427 10.89 -14.69 -5.59
CA PRO A 427 9.88 -14.85 -4.55
C PRO A 427 9.51 -13.48 -3.96
N LEU A 428 8.20 -13.23 -3.81
CA LEU A 428 7.64 -12.02 -3.22
C LEU A 428 6.99 -12.38 -1.89
N ALA A 429 7.06 -11.47 -0.91
CA ALA A 429 6.44 -11.68 0.39
C ALA A 429 4.92 -11.45 0.35
N GLY A 430 4.44 -10.62 -0.58
CA GLY A 430 3.01 -10.32 -0.76
C GLY A 430 2.22 -11.46 -1.38
N ARG A 431 0.90 -11.41 -1.21
CA ARG A 431 -0.07 -12.38 -1.74
C ARG A 431 -0.73 -11.85 -3.03
N ASP A 432 -1.19 -12.75 -3.87
CA ASP A 432 -2.06 -12.36 -4.98
C ASP A 432 -3.50 -12.12 -4.49
N LEU A 433 -3.91 -10.86 -4.47
CA LEU A 433 -5.24 -10.44 -4.03
C LEU A 433 -6.37 -10.89 -4.98
N LEU A 434 -6.05 -11.29 -6.20
CA LEU A 434 -7.02 -11.75 -7.20
C LEU A 434 -7.09 -13.27 -7.29
N ALA A 435 -6.23 -13.99 -6.57
CA ALA A 435 -6.32 -15.44 -6.46
C ALA A 435 -7.64 -15.88 -5.79
N PRO A 436 -8.21 -17.03 -6.19
CA PRO A 436 -9.39 -17.58 -5.53
C PRO A 436 -9.05 -18.05 -4.09
N GLU A 437 -10.06 -18.11 -3.21
CA GLU A 437 -9.97 -18.81 -1.94
C GLU A 437 -9.96 -20.35 -2.19
N PRO A 438 -9.18 -21.17 -1.45
CA PRO A 438 -8.29 -20.79 -0.33
C PRO A 438 -6.86 -20.43 -0.75
N GLU A 439 -6.53 -20.40 -2.05
CA GLU A 439 -5.17 -20.15 -2.55
C GLU A 439 -4.58 -18.81 -2.06
N ARG A 440 -5.47 -17.82 -1.85
CA ARG A 440 -5.07 -16.51 -1.35
C ARG A 440 -4.56 -16.53 0.10
N GLY A 441 -5.00 -17.48 0.91
CA GLY A 441 -4.64 -17.60 2.32
C GLY A 441 -5.20 -16.49 3.22
N PRO A 442 -4.92 -16.54 4.53
CA PRO A 442 -5.37 -15.54 5.50
C PRO A 442 -4.70 -14.20 5.27
N GLY A 443 -5.47 -13.12 5.49
CA GLY A 443 -4.98 -11.74 5.40
C GLY A 443 -4.04 -11.40 6.55
N THR A 444 -2.88 -10.85 6.21
CA THR A 444 -1.89 -10.38 7.17
C THR A 444 -1.23 -9.12 6.63
N ALA A 445 -1.09 -8.11 7.47
CA ALA A 445 -0.30 -6.93 7.15
C ALA A 445 0.65 -6.63 8.29
N TYR A 446 1.93 -6.52 7.98
CA TYR A 446 2.97 -6.06 8.87
C TYR A 446 3.38 -4.64 8.46
N PHE A 447 3.62 -3.79 9.45
CA PHE A 447 4.05 -2.42 9.26
C PHE A 447 4.96 -1.99 10.42
N ALA A 448 5.92 -1.10 10.12
CA ALA A 448 6.87 -0.67 11.11
C ALA A 448 7.31 0.78 10.89
N THR A 449 7.74 1.44 11.96
CA THR A 449 8.54 2.67 11.89
C THR A 449 9.82 2.48 12.68
N LEU A 450 10.93 2.78 12.02
CA LEU A 450 12.28 2.56 12.51
C LEU A 450 13.16 3.80 12.28
N GLN A 451 12.55 4.97 12.13
CA GLN A 451 13.27 6.22 11.95
C GLN A 451 14.20 6.50 13.15
N GLU A 452 15.39 7.02 12.91
CA GLU A 452 16.39 7.27 13.96
C GLU A 452 15.89 8.28 15.01
N SER A 453 15.03 9.21 14.61
CA SER A 453 14.40 10.21 15.49
C SER A 453 13.30 9.64 16.37
N THR A 454 12.87 8.40 16.12
CA THR A 454 11.72 7.80 16.82
C THR A 454 12.09 6.48 17.49
N ARG A 455 11.30 6.11 18.50
CA ARG A 455 11.42 4.77 19.08
C ARG A 455 10.84 3.75 18.11
N PRO A 456 11.52 2.60 17.87
CA PRO A 456 11.02 1.57 16.98
C PRO A 456 9.63 1.09 17.39
N ARG A 457 8.71 1.03 16.42
CA ARG A 457 7.38 0.45 16.60
C ARG A 457 7.12 -0.59 15.51
N PHE A 458 6.44 -1.64 15.89
CA PHE A 458 6.11 -2.76 15.03
C PHE A 458 4.63 -3.06 15.16
N GLY A 459 3.96 -3.26 14.06
CA GLY A 459 2.53 -3.54 14.00
C GLY A 459 2.20 -4.76 13.17
N LEU A 460 1.14 -5.45 13.57
CA LEU A 460 0.59 -6.60 12.85
C LEU A 460 -0.94 -6.50 12.84
N ALA A 461 -1.53 -6.50 11.65
CA ALA A 461 -2.96 -6.71 11.47
C ALA A 461 -3.19 -8.16 11.00
N TRP A 462 -3.93 -8.93 11.82
CA TRP A 462 -4.18 -10.36 11.58
C TRP A 462 -5.34 -10.87 12.43
N GLY A 463 -6.13 -11.79 11.90
CA GLY A 463 -7.16 -12.49 12.68
C GLY A 463 -8.21 -11.57 13.32
N GLY A 464 -8.59 -10.48 12.66
CA GLY A 464 -9.56 -9.51 13.16
C GLY A 464 -9.02 -8.56 14.22
N ARG A 465 -7.71 -8.51 14.42
CA ARG A 465 -7.02 -7.68 15.43
C ARG A 465 -5.83 -6.93 14.83
N LYS A 466 -5.52 -5.79 15.44
CA LYS A 466 -4.31 -5.02 15.24
C LYS A 466 -3.50 -5.02 16.52
N TYR A 467 -2.25 -5.38 16.42
CA TYR A 467 -1.30 -5.45 17.53
C TYR A 467 -0.13 -4.53 17.25
N VAL A 468 0.22 -3.68 18.21
CA VAL A 468 1.33 -2.73 18.12
C VAL A 468 2.27 -2.92 19.30
N VAL A 469 3.56 -2.95 19.02
CA VAL A 469 4.64 -2.96 20.02
C VAL A 469 5.48 -1.70 19.84
N SER A 470 5.53 -0.86 20.85
CA SER A 470 6.40 0.30 20.94
C SER A 470 7.58 0.00 21.86
N MET A 471 8.80 0.28 21.41
CA MET A 471 10.01 0.07 22.22
C MET A 471 10.21 1.31 23.10
N GLU A 472 9.77 1.25 24.36
CA GLU A 472 9.91 2.34 25.33
C GLU A 472 11.21 2.18 26.16
N GLU A 473 11.59 3.19 26.97
CA GLU A 473 12.82 3.15 27.78
C GLU A 473 12.79 2.06 28.85
N ASP A 474 11.63 1.86 29.44
CA ASP A 474 11.36 0.87 30.48
C ASP A 474 10.98 -0.51 29.93
N GLY A 475 10.97 -0.67 28.61
CA GLY A 475 10.68 -1.94 27.92
C GLY A 475 9.59 -1.83 26.86
N PRO A 476 9.20 -2.95 26.25
CA PRO A 476 8.20 -2.95 25.20
C PRO A 476 6.80 -2.67 25.77
N ARG A 477 6.12 -1.67 25.20
CA ARG A 477 4.70 -1.41 25.43
C ARG A 477 3.91 -2.10 24.32
N GLU A 478 2.94 -2.91 24.71
CA GLU A 478 2.10 -3.70 23.80
C GLU A 478 0.65 -3.20 23.86
N GLU A 479 0.07 -3.01 22.69
CA GLU A 479 -1.30 -2.54 22.52
C GLU A 479 -2.04 -3.46 21.54
N LEU A 480 -3.29 -3.78 21.85
CA LEU A 480 -4.14 -4.64 21.02
C LEU A 480 -5.46 -3.93 20.75
N PHE A 481 -5.84 -3.87 19.47
CA PHE A 481 -7.02 -3.18 18.98
C PHE A 481 -7.91 -4.11 18.15
N THR A 482 -9.18 -3.76 18.02
CA THR A 482 -10.08 -4.28 16.97
C THR A 482 -9.70 -3.67 15.62
N LEU A 483 -10.02 -4.36 14.51
CA LEU A 483 -9.77 -3.82 13.16
C LEU A 483 -10.87 -2.88 12.65
N ASP A 484 -12.06 -2.94 13.25
CA ASP A 484 -13.20 -2.20 12.72
C ASP A 484 -13.15 -0.71 13.12
N ASP A 485 -12.79 -0.43 14.35
CA ASP A 485 -12.86 0.91 14.95
C ASP A 485 -11.61 1.28 15.77
N GLU A 486 -10.54 0.49 15.68
CA GLU A 486 -9.29 0.67 16.44
C GLU A 486 -9.50 0.82 17.96
N GLN A 487 -10.56 0.21 18.51
CA GLN A 487 -10.79 0.25 19.95
C GLN A 487 -9.85 -0.71 20.70
N PRO A 488 -9.37 -0.33 21.90
CA PRO A 488 -8.58 -1.21 22.75
C PRO A 488 -9.30 -2.55 22.96
N SER A 489 -8.60 -3.65 22.76
CA SER A 489 -9.12 -5.00 22.92
C SER A 489 -8.55 -5.66 24.16
N GLY A 490 -9.32 -6.49 24.85
CA GLY A 490 -8.83 -7.25 25.99
C GLY A 490 -7.68 -8.21 25.64
N PRO A 491 -6.95 -8.76 26.64
CA PRO A 491 -5.70 -9.49 26.46
C PRO A 491 -5.81 -10.87 25.80
N GLY A 492 -6.99 -11.34 25.47
CA GLY A 492 -7.25 -12.71 25.02
C GLY A 492 -6.31 -13.24 23.91
N PRO A 493 -6.17 -12.60 22.73
CA PRO A 493 -5.30 -13.10 21.66
C PRO A 493 -3.86 -12.57 21.70
N LEU A 494 -3.45 -11.80 22.71
CA LEU A 494 -2.15 -11.11 22.76
C LEU A 494 -0.96 -12.06 22.54
N ALA A 495 -0.96 -13.23 23.19
CA ALA A 495 0.10 -14.21 23.03
C ALA A 495 0.18 -14.80 21.61
N ALA A 496 -0.95 -14.93 20.90
CA ALA A 496 -0.97 -15.37 19.51
C ALA A 496 -0.41 -14.29 18.58
N MET A 497 -0.82 -13.03 18.78
CA MET A 497 -0.32 -11.88 18.01
C MET A 497 1.18 -11.70 18.20
N ARG A 498 1.68 -11.81 19.43
CA ARG A 498 3.12 -11.75 19.74
C ARG A 498 3.91 -12.84 19.02
N ARG A 499 3.41 -14.09 19.02
CA ARG A 499 4.05 -15.21 18.30
C ARG A 499 4.08 -14.96 16.80
N GLU A 500 2.95 -14.52 16.22
CA GLU A 500 2.84 -14.30 14.77
C GLU A 500 3.75 -13.16 14.32
N LEU A 501 3.75 -12.02 15.03
CA LEU A 501 4.67 -10.91 14.77
C LEU A 501 6.13 -11.37 14.89
N GLY A 502 6.47 -12.12 15.95
CA GLY A 502 7.80 -12.68 16.14
C GLY A 502 8.23 -13.62 15.02
N ALA A 503 7.35 -14.53 14.60
CA ALA A 503 7.62 -15.47 13.52
C ALA A 503 7.80 -14.76 12.16
N LEU A 504 7.00 -13.71 11.89
CA LEU A 504 7.14 -12.91 10.69
C LEU A 504 8.48 -12.18 10.68
N ARG A 505 8.80 -11.44 11.74
CA ARG A 505 10.04 -10.68 11.84
C ARG A 505 11.30 -11.57 11.81
N ALA A 506 11.25 -12.78 12.36
CA ALA A 506 12.36 -13.73 12.30
C ALA A 506 12.67 -14.19 10.87
N ARG A 507 11.69 -14.12 9.96
CA ARG A 507 11.85 -14.48 8.54
C ARG A 507 12.32 -13.31 7.67
N LEU A 508 12.16 -12.07 8.15
CA LEU A 508 12.58 -10.89 7.38
C LEU A 508 14.11 -10.77 7.44
N PRO A 509 14.83 -10.88 6.31
CA PRO A 509 16.24 -10.61 6.27
C PRO A 509 16.48 -9.12 6.55
N ALA A 510 17.51 -8.79 7.31
CA ALA A 510 17.91 -7.40 7.48
C ALA A 510 18.63 -6.93 6.21
N GLY A 511 18.01 -6.04 5.46
CA GLY A 511 18.60 -5.37 4.32
C GLY A 511 19.77 -4.46 4.73
N ALA A 512 20.74 -4.29 3.84
CA ALA A 512 21.78 -3.30 4.04
C ALA A 512 21.22 -1.89 3.81
N VAL A 513 21.46 -0.97 4.73
CA VAL A 513 21.08 0.44 4.54
C VAL A 513 22.02 1.07 3.50
N HIS A 514 21.45 1.59 2.43
CA HIS A 514 22.16 2.30 1.38
C HIS A 514 21.90 3.80 1.53
N ALA A 515 22.89 4.53 2.08
CA ALA A 515 22.80 5.98 2.17
C ALA A 515 22.75 6.61 0.75
N GLN A 516 21.87 7.57 0.55
CA GLN A 516 21.87 8.37 -0.69
C GLN A 516 23.13 9.24 -0.76
N VAL A 517 23.68 9.38 -1.96
CA VAL A 517 24.67 10.41 -2.24
C VAL A 517 23.93 11.74 -2.39
N LEU A 518 24.01 12.57 -1.37
CA LEU A 518 23.29 13.84 -1.32
C LEU A 518 24.20 14.98 -1.78
N SER A 519 23.67 15.87 -2.63
CA SER A 519 24.31 17.16 -2.88
C SER A 519 24.30 18.01 -1.59
N ALA A 520 25.22 18.99 -1.48
CA ALA A 520 25.22 19.91 -0.34
C ALA A 520 23.86 20.62 -0.16
N ARG A 521 23.22 20.98 -1.27
CA ARG A 521 21.89 21.59 -1.29
C ARG A 521 20.81 20.64 -0.78
N ASP A 522 20.86 19.34 -1.14
CA ASP A 522 19.91 18.35 -0.66
C ASP A 522 20.11 18.02 0.82
N GLN A 523 21.37 18.03 1.29
CA GLN A 523 21.66 17.90 2.73
C GLN A 523 21.05 19.03 3.53
N GLU A 524 21.15 20.28 3.04
CA GLU A 524 20.55 21.44 3.68
C GLU A 524 19.02 21.33 3.74
N ARG A 525 18.39 20.91 2.65
CA ARG A 525 16.95 20.69 2.56
C ARG A 525 16.48 19.60 3.54
N LEU A 526 17.19 18.48 3.59
CA LEU A 526 16.85 17.37 4.49
C LEU A 526 17.09 17.71 5.97
N ARG A 527 18.04 18.62 6.27
CA ARG A 527 18.17 19.19 7.62
C ARG A 527 16.95 20.05 7.99
N ALA A 528 16.49 20.87 7.04
CA ALA A 528 15.27 21.67 7.22
C ALA A 528 14.00 20.80 7.44
N LEU A 529 14.04 19.54 7.02
CA LEU A 529 12.99 18.53 7.24
C LEU A 529 13.16 17.73 8.54
N GLY A 530 14.24 17.97 9.30
CA GLY A 530 14.53 17.15 10.48
C GLY A 530 15.03 15.72 10.18
N TYR A 531 15.29 15.38 8.92
CA TYR A 531 15.73 14.04 8.52
C TYR A 531 17.23 13.80 8.66
N VAL A 532 18.02 14.85 8.84
CA VAL A 532 19.49 14.78 9.04
C VAL A 532 19.86 15.65 10.23
N SER A 533 20.34 15.05 11.30
CA SER A 533 20.87 15.75 12.48
C SER A 533 22.38 16.01 12.33
N GLY A 534 22.82 17.21 12.65
CA GLY A 534 24.23 17.61 12.74
C GLY A 534 24.58 18.85 11.93
N PRO A 535 25.68 19.57 12.33
CA PRO A 535 26.12 20.78 11.67
C PRO A 535 26.56 20.56 10.23
#